data_34ddfb270616c1a5b6c125ec267f5b5a
#
_entry.id   34ddfb270616c1a5b6c125ec267f5b5a
#
_cell.length_a   1.000
_cell.length_b   1.000
_cell.length_c   1.000
_cell.angle_alpha   90.00
_cell.angle_beta   90.00
_cell.angle_gamma   90.00
#
_symmetry.space_group_name_H-M   'P 1'
#
loop_
_entity.id
_entity.type
_entity.pdbx_description
1 polymer ?
#
loop_
_entity_poly.entity_id
_entity_poly.type
_entity_poly.pdbx_seq_one_letter_code
_entity_poly.pdbx_strand_id
1 'polypeptide(L)'
;MKECSKCLSCYDDEVELCPNDNTFLAFTISGTTTISGRYLLESRLGQGGMGIVFRAKHKFLKSSHAIKIILPSLVSSDKSLLVRFRQEAVLAASIDHPNVIRVTDFGVENDVMPYLVMEFVSGIPLSHYLLDGRPLSINDSYSLFLPIALGVAEAHRKGIVHRDLKPQNIMVQKGLPLKKAVKVLDFGLAKIGSADSYPSLIQAKTQNVLGSPPYMSPEQWSGEGVDYRTDIYALAVILFQMLTGKLPFQADSMPAMMYQHLTVPVPSAASMGVSLSPEIEAVIHKGLAKELGDRYDSLEQLLIDLGKAINRSDLSAVTNADTEYLIPPNKKSSEIPKAADTVAQLSASQRERFYAYFDSGEKPELLTDGHLAKEFLDAQDRIVEAKTQAVKADMLVQELAAAQKQAEEAQQKAIEAKERIEADVRRQVEAEMERIVAEGQAKHEAEAQRLAGEVEARKKAEERANYLAQAALEAQRQAESERKQREQESQQRELHEGVRR
;
A
#
# COMPACT_ATOMS: atom_id res chain seq x y z
N MET A 1 -17.98 23.70 2.55
CA MET A 1 -17.16 23.99 1.36
C MET A 1 -17.68 23.20 0.17
N LYS A 2 -17.85 23.86 -0.96
CA LYS A 2 -18.30 23.30 -2.23
C LYS A 2 -17.15 23.23 -3.24
N GLU A 3 -17.29 22.40 -4.24
CA GLU A 3 -16.31 22.16 -5.29
C GLU A 3 -16.98 22.17 -6.66
N CYS A 4 -16.26 22.67 -7.66
CA CYS A 4 -16.67 22.55 -9.05
C CYS A 4 -16.26 21.18 -9.59
N SER A 5 -17.21 20.39 -10.09
CA SER A 5 -16.94 19.07 -10.67
C SER A 5 -16.12 19.14 -11.97
N LYS A 6 -16.04 20.29 -12.64
CA LYS A 6 -15.37 20.48 -13.92
C LYS A 6 -13.94 21.01 -13.76
N CYS A 7 -13.73 22.10 -13.01
CA CYS A 7 -12.39 22.68 -12.82
C CYS A 7 -11.76 22.33 -11.47
N LEU A 8 -12.44 21.58 -10.61
CA LEU A 8 -12.03 21.11 -9.28
C LEU A 8 -11.69 22.24 -8.29
N SER A 9 -12.01 23.51 -8.60
CA SER A 9 -11.79 24.64 -7.70
C SER A 9 -12.73 24.60 -6.51
N CYS A 10 -12.20 25.03 -5.34
CA CYS A 10 -12.93 25.05 -4.08
C CYS A 10 -13.54 26.42 -3.79
N TYR A 11 -14.72 26.44 -3.22
CA TYR A 11 -15.49 27.64 -2.89
C TYR A 11 -16.18 27.50 -1.54
N ASP A 12 -16.44 28.62 -0.90
CA ASP A 12 -17.26 28.67 0.32
C ASP A 12 -18.74 28.33 0.03
N ASP A 13 -19.48 27.97 1.06
CA ASP A 13 -20.84 27.41 0.92
C ASP A 13 -21.88 28.38 0.33
N GLU A 14 -21.63 29.70 0.40
CA GLU A 14 -22.48 30.72 -0.16
C GLU A 14 -22.44 30.78 -1.70
N VAL A 15 -21.39 30.22 -2.32
CA VAL A 15 -21.24 30.21 -3.79
C VAL A 15 -22.04 29.04 -4.36
N GLU A 16 -22.93 29.29 -5.31
CA GLU A 16 -23.73 28.24 -5.96
C GLU A 16 -23.22 27.82 -7.32
N LEU A 17 -22.64 28.74 -8.08
CA LEU A 17 -22.12 28.51 -9.42
C LEU A 17 -20.64 28.80 -9.48
N CYS A 18 -19.90 27.97 -10.20
CA CYS A 18 -18.47 28.16 -10.43
C CYS A 18 -18.22 29.48 -11.23
N PRO A 19 -17.43 30.43 -10.71
CA PRO A 19 -17.12 31.65 -11.44
C PRO A 19 -16.32 31.42 -12.73
N ASN A 20 -15.64 30.27 -12.87
CA ASN A 20 -14.80 29.98 -14.03
C ASN A 20 -15.59 29.39 -15.21
N ASP A 21 -16.67 28.62 -14.94
CA ASP A 21 -17.32 27.81 -15.97
C ASP A 21 -18.85 27.69 -15.80
N ASN A 22 -19.46 28.41 -14.84
CA ASN A 22 -20.88 28.41 -14.51
C ASN A 22 -21.49 27.03 -14.17
N THR A 23 -20.65 26.05 -13.76
CA THR A 23 -21.13 24.75 -13.29
C THR A 23 -21.69 24.87 -11.88
N PHE A 24 -22.81 24.20 -11.57
CA PHE A 24 -23.30 24.09 -10.20
C PHE A 24 -22.26 23.41 -9.31
N LEU A 25 -22.02 24.02 -8.14
CA LEU A 25 -21.05 23.51 -7.18
C LEU A 25 -21.67 22.39 -6.33
N ALA A 26 -20.90 21.34 -6.14
CA ALA A 26 -21.27 20.20 -5.28
C ALA A 26 -20.65 20.36 -3.89
N PHE A 27 -21.40 19.99 -2.86
CA PHE A 27 -20.89 19.93 -1.49
C PHE A 27 -19.82 18.83 -1.38
N THR A 28 -18.69 19.15 -0.75
CA THR A 28 -17.54 18.22 -0.64
C THR A 28 -17.21 17.88 0.81
N ILE A 29 -16.95 18.88 1.64
CA ILE A 29 -16.66 18.73 3.08
C ILE A 29 -17.33 19.87 3.88
N SER A 30 -17.65 19.60 5.14
CA SER A 30 -18.17 20.63 6.04
C SER A 30 -17.12 21.68 6.38
N GLY A 31 -17.51 22.93 6.44
CA GLY A 31 -16.65 24.05 6.82
C GLY A 31 -16.33 24.99 5.67
N THR A 32 -15.40 25.91 5.92
CA THR A 32 -14.94 26.91 4.95
C THR A 32 -13.78 26.38 4.11
N THR A 33 -13.43 27.11 3.05
CA THR A 33 -12.22 26.84 2.24
C THR A 33 -10.91 27.05 3.01
N THR A 34 -10.95 27.54 4.25
CA THR A 34 -9.76 27.81 5.06
C THR A 34 -9.59 26.80 6.18
N ILE A 35 -8.51 26.04 6.17
CA ILE A 35 -8.13 25.07 7.21
C ILE A 35 -7.20 25.74 8.22
N SER A 36 -7.50 25.55 9.54
CA SER A 36 -6.71 26.08 10.67
C SER A 36 -6.45 27.61 10.58
N GLY A 37 -7.31 28.35 9.91
CA GLY A 37 -7.15 29.78 9.68
C GLY A 37 -5.95 30.19 8.80
N ARG A 38 -5.13 29.24 8.38
CA ARG A 38 -3.83 29.45 7.70
C ARG A 38 -3.79 28.97 6.25
N TYR A 39 -4.46 27.88 5.92
CA TYR A 39 -4.38 27.23 4.62
C TYR A 39 -5.66 27.41 3.84
N LEU A 40 -5.60 28.15 2.73
CA LEU A 40 -6.71 28.33 1.81
C LEU A 40 -6.69 27.21 0.77
N LEU A 41 -7.72 26.37 0.75
CA LEU A 41 -7.91 25.32 -0.24
C LEU A 41 -8.26 25.95 -1.59
N GLU A 42 -7.46 25.65 -2.63
CA GLU A 42 -7.64 26.21 -3.97
C GLU A 42 -8.38 25.24 -4.90
N SER A 43 -7.93 23.99 -4.94
CA SER A 43 -8.51 22.96 -5.83
C SER A 43 -8.23 21.56 -5.33
N ARG A 44 -9.09 20.59 -5.70
CA ARG A 44 -8.86 19.19 -5.44
C ARG A 44 -7.76 18.63 -6.35
N LEU A 45 -6.78 17.93 -5.78
CA LEU A 45 -5.73 17.20 -6.49
C LEU A 45 -6.09 15.73 -6.70
N GLY A 46 -6.81 15.13 -5.73
CA GLY A 46 -7.21 13.72 -5.79
C GLY A 46 -8.15 13.34 -4.66
N GLN A 47 -8.79 12.18 -4.83
CA GLN A 47 -9.66 11.59 -3.82
C GLN A 47 -9.42 10.09 -3.77
N GLY A 48 -9.32 9.55 -2.57
CA GLY A 48 -9.18 8.12 -2.32
C GLY A 48 -10.11 7.64 -1.22
N GLY A 49 -10.07 6.36 -0.90
CA GLY A 49 -10.96 5.77 0.12
C GLY A 49 -10.80 6.36 1.52
N MET A 50 -9.64 6.91 1.86
CA MET A 50 -9.37 7.47 3.19
C MET A 50 -9.57 8.98 3.28
N GLY A 51 -9.56 9.70 2.16
CA GLY A 51 -9.60 11.15 2.21
C GLY A 51 -9.46 11.84 0.87
N ILE A 52 -9.41 13.16 0.94
CA ILE A 52 -9.31 14.04 -0.21
C ILE A 52 -8.03 14.85 -0.08
N VAL A 53 -7.29 15.00 -1.18
CA VAL A 53 -6.08 15.82 -1.25
C VAL A 53 -6.40 17.10 -2.02
N PHE A 54 -6.11 18.23 -1.40
CA PHE A 54 -6.30 19.55 -1.98
C PHE A 54 -4.97 20.27 -2.19
N ARG A 55 -4.87 21.03 -3.26
CA ARG A 55 -3.90 22.10 -3.35
C ARG A 55 -4.35 23.24 -2.45
N ALA A 56 -3.43 23.77 -1.67
CA ALA A 56 -3.71 24.86 -0.76
C ALA A 56 -2.60 25.93 -0.80
N LYS A 57 -2.96 27.15 -0.45
CA LYS A 57 -2.03 28.27 -0.32
C LYS A 57 -1.97 28.74 1.11
N HIS A 58 -0.78 28.85 1.68
CA HIS A 58 -0.62 29.42 3.01
C HIS A 58 -0.92 30.93 2.96
N LYS A 59 -1.92 31.40 3.74
CA LYS A 59 -2.46 32.77 3.65
C LYS A 59 -1.39 33.85 3.86
N PHE A 60 -0.45 33.62 4.76
CA PHE A 60 0.61 34.58 5.11
C PHE A 60 1.88 34.37 4.29
N LEU A 61 2.42 33.14 4.25
CA LEU A 61 3.68 32.82 3.57
C LEU A 61 3.55 32.75 2.04
N LYS A 62 2.32 32.69 1.52
CA LYS A 62 2.01 32.56 0.08
C LYS A 62 2.60 31.30 -0.58
N SER A 63 3.14 30.38 0.21
CA SER A 63 3.65 29.08 -0.26
C SER A 63 2.50 28.14 -0.64
N SER A 64 2.74 27.29 -1.66
CA SER A 64 1.80 26.23 -2.05
C SER A 64 2.06 24.96 -1.27
N HIS A 65 0.99 24.28 -0.86
CA HIS A 65 0.99 23.03 -0.11
C HIS A 65 0.00 22.04 -0.71
N ALA A 66 0.21 20.74 -0.45
CA ALA A 66 -0.82 19.73 -0.59
C ALA A 66 -1.39 19.41 0.80
N ILE A 67 -2.71 19.39 0.93
CA ILE A 67 -3.37 19.06 2.20
C ILE A 67 -4.25 17.85 1.99
N LYS A 68 -3.94 16.77 2.70
CA LYS A 68 -4.75 15.56 2.75
C LYS A 68 -5.69 15.64 3.94
N ILE A 69 -6.98 15.63 3.66
CA ILE A 69 -8.04 15.65 4.68
C ILE A 69 -8.63 14.26 4.76
N ILE A 70 -8.65 13.70 5.98
CA ILE A 70 -9.29 12.40 6.24
C ILE A 70 -10.81 12.61 6.37
N LEU A 71 -11.57 11.71 5.75
CA LEU A 71 -13.03 11.81 5.76
C LEU A 71 -13.60 11.71 7.18
N PRO A 72 -14.45 12.65 7.64
CA PRO A 72 -15.03 12.62 8.98
C PRO A 72 -15.83 11.35 9.27
N SER A 73 -16.43 10.73 8.25
CA SER A 73 -17.15 9.45 8.37
C SER A 73 -16.27 8.31 8.88
N LEU A 74 -14.99 8.28 8.51
CA LEU A 74 -14.03 7.28 8.98
C LEU A 74 -13.64 7.52 10.44
N VAL A 75 -13.50 8.79 10.84
CA VAL A 75 -13.18 9.17 12.24
C VAL A 75 -14.35 8.86 13.16
N SER A 76 -15.57 9.07 12.70
CA SER A 76 -16.79 8.78 13.47
C SER A 76 -16.98 7.27 13.70
N SER A 77 -16.55 6.43 12.75
CA SER A 77 -16.63 4.98 12.85
C SER A 77 -15.53 4.35 13.72
N ASP A 78 -14.37 5.02 13.82
CA ASP A 78 -13.21 4.52 14.58
C ASP A 78 -12.44 5.65 15.28
N LYS A 79 -12.69 5.82 16.58
CA LYS A 79 -12.00 6.83 17.40
C LYS A 79 -10.48 6.61 17.53
N SER A 80 -10.00 5.38 17.34
CA SER A 80 -8.56 5.08 17.40
C SER A 80 -7.82 5.59 16.14
N LEU A 81 -8.55 5.88 15.08
CA LEU A 81 -8.01 6.40 13.82
C LEU A 81 -7.26 7.72 14.00
N LEU A 82 -7.73 8.62 14.88
CA LEU A 82 -7.02 9.88 15.18
C LEU A 82 -5.65 9.65 15.82
N VAL A 83 -5.57 8.69 16.74
CA VAL A 83 -4.30 8.36 17.42
C VAL A 83 -3.31 7.77 16.42
N ARG A 84 -3.78 6.83 15.60
CA ARG A 84 -2.95 6.22 14.54
C ARG A 84 -2.52 7.26 13.51
N PHE A 85 -3.42 8.11 13.06
CA PHE A 85 -3.11 9.18 12.10
C PHE A 85 -2.02 10.11 12.63
N ARG A 86 -2.10 10.50 13.91
CA ARG A 86 -1.06 11.31 14.56
C ARG A 86 0.30 10.60 14.59
N GLN A 87 0.31 9.31 14.95
CA GLN A 87 1.54 8.51 14.98
C GLN A 87 2.18 8.41 13.60
N GLU A 88 1.38 8.07 12.58
CA GLU A 88 1.84 7.97 11.19
C GLU A 88 2.31 9.33 10.64
N ALA A 89 1.65 10.43 10.99
CA ALA A 89 2.08 11.77 10.60
C ALA A 89 3.45 12.12 11.19
N VAL A 90 3.70 11.79 12.47
CA VAL A 90 5.00 12.00 13.12
C VAL A 90 6.09 11.16 12.45
N LEU A 91 5.80 9.89 12.13
CA LEU A 91 6.74 9.01 11.43
C LEU A 91 7.03 9.53 10.02
N ALA A 92 6.01 9.88 9.24
CA ALA A 92 6.19 10.44 7.90
C ALA A 92 7.00 11.76 7.92
N ALA A 93 6.76 12.64 8.92
CA ALA A 93 7.51 13.89 9.10
C ALA A 93 8.98 13.65 9.48
N SER A 94 9.33 12.49 10.01
CA SER A 94 10.72 12.15 10.35
C SER A 94 11.58 11.81 9.14
N ILE A 95 10.98 11.51 7.97
CA ILE A 95 11.73 11.15 6.77
C ILE A 95 12.22 12.45 6.10
N ASP A 96 13.53 12.69 6.15
CA ASP A 96 14.15 13.82 5.45
C ASP A 96 15.00 13.27 4.28
N HIS A 97 14.40 13.19 3.10
CA HIS A 97 15.05 12.71 1.89
C HIS A 97 14.53 13.48 0.67
N PRO A 98 15.40 13.88 -0.29
CA PRO A 98 14.99 14.68 -1.44
C PRO A 98 13.90 13.99 -2.30
N ASN A 99 13.86 12.68 -2.32
CA ASN A 99 12.91 11.90 -3.12
C ASN A 99 11.69 11.38 -2.33
N VAL A 100 11.48 11.85 -1.11
CA VAL A 100 10.28 11.60 -0.31
C VAL A 100 9.52 12.90 -0.13
N ILE A 101 8.20 12.84 -0.16
CA ILE A 101 7.37 14.03 0.12
C ILE A 101 7.59 14.48 1.56
N ARG A 102 7.86 15.78 1.74
CA ARG A 102 8.03 16.35 3.07
C ARG A 102 6.68 16.68 3.70
N VAL A 103 6.42 16.11 4.87
CA VAL A 103 5.31 16.51 5.74
C VAL A 103 5.76 17.73 6.56
N THR A 104 4.97 18.79 6.55
CA THR A 104 5.33 20.08 7.18
C THR A 104 4.46 20.45 8.37
N ASP A 105 3.23 19.94 8.43
CA ASP A 105 2.30 20.20 9.53
C ASP A 105 1.20 19.13 9.56
N PHE A 106 0.54 18.97 10.69
CA PHE A 106 -0.69 18.19 10.82
C PHE A 106 -1.61 18.81 11.87
N GLY A 107 -2.89 18.52 11.78
CA GLY A 107 -3.85 19.00 12.77
C GLY A 107 -5.20 18.30 12.65
N VAL A 108 -6.13 18.73 13.51
CA VAL A 108 -7.52 18.30 13.51
C VAL A 108 -8.39 19.54 13.47
N GLU A 109 -9.14 19.76 12.39
CA GLU A 109 -10.06 20.86 12.27
C GLU A 109 -11.37 20.52 12.99
N ASN A 110 -11.85 21.42 13.86
CA ASN A 110 -13.09 21.27 14.63
C ASN A 110 -13.18 19.92 15.38
N ASP A 111 -12.06 19.38 15.87
CA ASP A 111 -11.92 18.12 16.62
C ASP A 111 -12.42 16.84 15.89
N VAL A 112 -12.80 16.94 14.62
CA VAL A 112 -13.40 15.81 13.85
C VAL A 112 -12.76 15.58 12.48
N MET A 113 -11.98 16.53 11.96
CA MET A 113 -11.45 16.45 10.60
C MET A 113 -9.91 16.52 10.61
N PRO A 114 -9.23 15.37 10.67
CA PRO A 114 -7.77 15.32 10.64
C PRO A 114 -7.25 15.75 9.27
N TYR A 115 -6.17 16.51 9.26
CA TYR A 115 -5.50 16.93 8.04
C TYR A 115 -3.98 16.83 8.16
N LEU A 116 -3.32 16.55 7.04
CA LEU A 116 -1.86 16.49 6.89
C LEU A 116 -1.43 17.49 5.84
N VAL A 117 -0.48 18.36 6.19
CA VAL A 117 0.09 19.35 5.28
C VAL A 117 1.42 18.86 4.75
N MET A 118 1.56 18.87 3.44
CA MET A 118 2.75 18.40 2.74
C MET A 118 3.24 19.46 1.76
N GLU A 119 4.50 19.35 1.33
CA GLU A 119 4.98 20.12 0.19
C GLU A 119 4.11 19.86 -1.05
N PHE A 120 3.87 20.92 -1.83
CA PHE A 120 3.19 20.77 -3.12
C PHE A 120 4.20 20.39 -4.19
N VAL A 121 4.02 19.21 -4.79
CA VAL A 121 4.88 18.69 -5.86
C VAL A 121 4.24 18.99 -7.21
N SER A 122 4.87 19.92 -7.98
CA SER A 122 4.42 20.24 -9.33
C SER A 122 5.00 19.23 -10.33
N GLY A 123 4.25 18.17 -10.60
CA GLY A 123 4.67 17.06 -11.46
C GLY A 123 3.48 16.25 -11.95
N ILE A 124 3.78 15.15 -12.63
CA ILE A 124 2.79 14.14 -13.05
C ILE A 124 3.13 12.80 -12.42
N PRO A 125 2.14 11.98 -12.07
CA PRO A 125 2.38 10.64 -11.54
C PRO A 125 3.16 9.77 -12.54
N LEU A 126 4.02 8.89 -12.03
CA LEU A 126 4.75 7.90 -12.85
C LEU A 126 3.80 7.03 -13.68
N SER A 127 2.58 6.79 -13.19
CA SER A 127 1.55 6.07 -13.94
C SER A 127 1.27 6.68 -15.32
N HIS A 128 1.40 8.00 -15.50
CA HIS A 128 1.23 8.64 -16.79
C HIS A 128 2.32 8.29 -17.82
N TYR A 129 3.52 7.95 -17.36
CA TYR A 129 4.61 7.46 -18.23
C TYR A 129 4.39 6.01 -18.66
N LEU A 130 3.49 5.28 -17.99
CA LEU A 130 3.22 3.86 -18.20
C LEU A 130 1.85 3.60 -18.86
N LEU A 131 1.06 4.64 -19.16
CA LEU A 131 -0.30 4.52 -19.70
C LEU A 131 -0.36 3.85 -21.07
N ASP A 132 0.62 4.14 -21.93
CA ASP A 132 0.62 3.65 -23.32
C ASP A 132 1.05 2.18 -23.42
N GLY A 133 1.38 1.51 -22.32
CA GLY A 133 1.87 0.14 -22.31
C GLY A 133 3.20 -0.03 -23.07
N ARG A 134 3.95 1.06 -23.30
CA ARG A 134 5.26 1.05 -23.94
C ARG A 134 6.36 0.89 -22.92
N PRO A 135 7.35 0.02 -23.18
CA PRO A 135 8.51 -0.08 -22.30
C PRO A 135 9.33 1.20 -22.33
N LEU A 136 9.82 1.60 -21.17
CA LEU A 136 10.85 2.63 -21.06
C LEU A 136 12.21 2.01 -21.44
N SER A 137 13.16 2.84 -21.86
CA SER A 137 14.54 2.37 -22.03
C SER A 137 15.11 1.90 -20.68
N ILE A 138 16.09 0.99 -20.70
CA ILE A 138 16.76 0.52 -19.49
C ILE A 138 17.36 1.70 -18.71
N ASN A 139 17.98 2.65 -19.43
CA ASN A 139 18.58 3.84 -18.83
C ASN A 139 17.55 4.77 -18.17
N ASP A 140 16.41 5.00 -18.82
CA ASP A 140 15.34 5.83 -18.26
C ASP A 140 14.69 5.13 -17.05
N SER A 141 14.44 3.82 -17.16
CA SER A 141 13.93 3.00 -16.07
C SER A 141 14.83 3.07 -14.84
N TYR A 142 16.14 2.87 -15.02
CA TYR A 142 17.11 2.97 -13.92
C TYR A 142 17.17 4.38 -13.33
N SER A 143 17.19 5.41 -14.18
CA SER A 143 17.30 6.79 -13.75
C SER A 143 16.08 7.28 -12.95
N LEU A 144 14.90 6.70 -13.20
CA LEU A 144 13.69 6.93 -12.41
C LEU A 144 13.65 6.02 -11.18
N PHE A 145 14.05 4.75 -11.32
CA PHE A 145 13.97 3.75 -10.26
C PHE A 145 14.93 4.02 -9.10
N LEU A 146 16.17 4.43 -9.41
CA LEU A 146 17.20 4.71 -8.41
C LEU A 146 16.73 5.71 -7.33
N PRO A 147 16.26 6.94 -7.66
CA PRO A 147 15.82 7.89 -6.65
C PRO A 147 14.56 7.42 -5.89
N ILE A 148 13.67 6.64 -6.53
CA ILE A 148 12.53 6.03 -5.85
C ILE A 148 13.01 5.07 -4.77
N ALA A 149 13.87 4.10 -5.14
CA ALA A 149 14.37 3.08 -4.23
C ALA A 149 15.20 3.68 -3.09
N LEU A 150 16.02 4.71 -3.34
CA LEU A 150 16.76 5.43 -2.29
C LEU A 150 15.84 6.14 -1.30
N GLY A 151 14.76 6.77 -1.78
CA GLY A 151 13.78 7.39 -0.90
C GLY A 151 13.07 6.39 0.00
N VAL A 152 12.70 5.21 -0.54
CA VAL A 152 12.08 4.13 0.23
C VAL A 152 13.08 3.48 1.19
N ALA A 153 14.35 3.31 0.78
CA ALA A 153 15.41 2.79 1.65
C ALA A 153 15.64 3.69 2.87
N GLU A 154 15.57 5.03 2.72
CA GLU A 154 15.63 5.96 3.85
C GLU A 154 14.48 5.75 4.84
N ALA A 155 13.26 5.52 4.34
CA ALA A 155 12.12 5.21 5.20
C ALA A 155 12.33 3.88 5.94
N HIS A 156 12.82 2.84 5.25
CA HIS A 156 13.12 1.53 5.85
C HIS A 156 14.17 1.63 6.98
N ARG A 157 15.21 2.46 6.82
CA ARG A 157 16.20 2.72 7.88
C ARG A 157 15.60 3.33 9.14
N LYS A 158 14.46 4.01 9.01
CA LYS A 158 13.68 4.58 10.12
C LYS A 158 12.57 3.66 10.62
N GLY A 159 12.53 2.40 10.13
CA GLY A 159 11.50 1.43 10.48
C GLY A 159 10.13 1.72 9.88
N ILE A 160 10.08 2.56 8.84
CA ILE A 160 8.83 2.95 8.17
C ILE A 160 8.68 2.15 6.88
N VAL A 161 7.60 1.40 6.76
CA VAL A 161 7.22 0.62 5.58
C VAL A 161 6.07 1.33 4.86
N HIS A 162 6.18 1.49 3.54
CA HIS A 162 5.20 2.26 2.75
C HIS A 162 3.87 1.50 2.56
N ARG A 163 3.92 0.21 2.21
CA ARG A 163 2.78 -0.73 2.07
C ARG A 163 1.79 -0.46 0.93
N ASP A 164 1.86 0.66 0.25
CA ASP A 164 1.00 1.00 -0.90
C ASP A 164 1.82 1.67 -2.02
N LEU A 165 3.00 1.09 -2.32
CA LEU A 165 3.83 1.54 -3.43
C LEU A 165 3.18 1.18 -4.77
N LYS A 166 2.99 2.22 -5.59
CA LYS A 166 2.41 2.13 -6.93
C LYS A 166 2.79 3.37 -7.75
N PRO A 167 2.73 3.31 -9.08
CA PRO A 167 3.10 4.44 -9.93
C PRO A 167 2.29 5.73 -9.67
N GLN A 168 1.07 5.63 -9.13
CA GLN A 168 0.24 6.77 -8.75
C GLN A 168 0.82 7.54 -7.55
N ASN A 169 1.52 6.84 -6.64
CA ASN A 169 2.15 7.41 -5.45
C ASN A 169 3.59 7.89 -5.70
N ILE A 170 4.01 7.99 -6.96
CA ILE A 170 5.34 8.46 -7.36
C ILE A 170 5.15 9.63 -8.32
N MET A 171 5.56 10.83 -7.91
CA MET A 171 5.48 12.03 -8.76
C MET A 171 6.80 12.28 -9.47
N VAL A 172 6.72 12.67 -10.74
CA VAL A 172 7.88 13.05 -11.56
C VAL A 172 7.72 14.52 -11.99
N GLN A 173 8.64 15.36 -11.55
CA GLN A 173 8.68 16.80 -11.84
C GLN A 173 9.45 17.05 -13.13
N LYS A 174 8.88 17.83 -14.05
CA LYS A 174 9.56 18.22 -15.29
C LYS A 174 10.59 19.32 -15.04
N GLY A 175 11.68 19.29 -15.80
CA GLY A 175 12.70 20.36 -15.78
C GLY A 175 13.68 20.29 -14.62
N LEU A 176 13.63 19.27 -13.78
CA LEU A 176 14.63 19.01 -12.74
C LEU A 176 15.53 17.83 -13.12
N PRO A 177 16.79 17.81 -12.65
CA PRO A 177 17.62 16.61 -12.73
C PRO A 177 16.90 15.42 -12.09
N LEU A 178 16.95 14.22 -12.70
CA LEU A 178 16.17 13.05 -12.26
C LEU A 178 16.36 12.71 -10.77
N LYS A 179 17.57 12.86 -10.21
CA LYS A 179 17.84 12.71 -8.77
C LYS A 179 16.95 13.58 -7.87
N LYS A 180 16.47 14.73 -8.36
CA LYS A 180 15.58 15.66 -7.62
C LYS A 180 14.17 15.69 -8.16
N ALA A 181 13.95 15.11 -9.34
CA ALA A 181 12.66 15.15 -10.03
C ALA A 181 11.62 14.21 -9.44
N VAL A 182 12.05 13.12 -8.80
CA VAL A 182 11.15 12.08 -8.28
C VAL A 182 10.80 12.36 -6.83
N LYS A 183 9.54 12.20 -6.50
CA LYS A 183 9.01 12.26 -5.12
C LYS A 183 8.08 11.08 -4.86
N VAL A 184 8.38 10.28 -3.84
CA VAL A 184 7.48 9.23 -3.31
C VAL A 184 6.51 9.87 -2.32
N LEU A 185 5.22 9.60 -2.50
CA LEU A 185 4.12 10.17 -1.73
C LEU A 185 3.56 9.15 -0.73
N ASP A 186 2.78 9.61 0.25
CA ASP A 186 1.86 8.83 1.08
C ASP A 186 2.49 7.67 1.90
N PHE A 187 3.66 7.88 2.52
CA PHE A 187 4.26 6.90 3.45
C PHE A 187 3.37 6.64 4.67
N GLY A 188 3.18 5.36 4.98
CA GLY A 188 2.61 4.89 6.25
C GLY A 188 1.10 5.07 6.41
N LEU A 189 0.44 5.94 5.64
CA LEU A 189 -0.98 6.25 5.79
C LEU A 189 -1.92 5.05 5.52
N ALA A 190 -1.43 4.03 4.82
CA ALA A 190 -2.19 2.79 4.59
C ALA A 190 -2.48 2.00 5.88
N LYS A 191 -1.65 2.15 6.92
CA LYS A 191 -1.81 1.49 8.22
C LYS A 191 -2.97 2.05 9.05
N ILE A 192 -3.40 3.26 8.76
CA ILE A 192 -4.49 3.94 9.48
C ILE A 192 -5.82 3.19 9.32
N GLY A 193 -6.05 2.55 8.17
CA GLY A 193 -7.26 1.78 7.88
C GLY A 193 -7.20 0.29 8.21
N SER A 194 -6.06 -0.25 8.61
CA SER A 194 -5.82 -1.70 8.65
C SER A 194 -5.26 -2.23 9.98
N ALA A 195 -5.48 -1.55 11.12
CA ALA A 195 -5.19 -2.18 12.40
C ALA A 195 -6.06 -3.45 12.53
N ASP A 196 -5.44 -4.61 12.40
CA ASP A 196 -5.98 -5.95 12.68
C ASP A 196 -7.07 -6.53 11.76
N SER A 197 -7.30 -5.98 10.56
CA SER A 197 -8.43 -6.43 9.72
C SER A 197 -8.06 -6.79 8.28
N TYR A 198 -6.97 -7.55 8.06
CA TYR A 198 -6.73 -8.18 6.75
C TYR A 198 -7.75 -9.27 6.35
N PRO A 199 -8.48 -9.95 7.28
CA PRO A 199 -9.58 -10.84 6.89
C PRO A 199 -10.74 -10.12 6.20
N SER A 200 -10.91 -8.81 6.38
CA SER A 200 -12.04 -8.05 5.81
C SER A 200 -11.89 -7.66 4.33
N LEU A 201 -10.73 -7.86 3.70
CA LEU A 201 -10.57 -7.66 2.24
C LEU A 201 -11.45 -8.61 1.42
N ILE A 202 -11.75 -9.80 1.95
CA ILE A 202 -12.68 -10.77 1.34
C ILE A 202 -14.13 -10.32 1.54
N GLN A 203 -14.44 -9.60 2.63
CA GLN A 203 -15.80 -9.12 2.94
C GLN A 203 -16.13 -7.75 2.33
N ALA A 204 -15.15 -6.96 1.89
CA ALA A 204 -15.38 -5.70 1.18
C ALA A 204 -15.90 -5.94 -0.25
N LYS A 205 -17.01 -6.66 -0.38
CA LYS A 205 -17.74 -6.94 -1.62
C LYS A 205 -18.40 -5.70 -2.23
N THR A 206 -18.20 -4.50 -1.70
CA THR A 206 -18.83 -3.29 -2.22
C THR A 206 -17.90 -2.08 -2.20
N GLN A 207 -17.39 -1.73 -3.36
CA GLN A 207 -17.09 -0.40 -3.87
C GLN A 207 -15.84 0.37 -3.47
N ASN A 208 -14.97 -0.02 -2.53
CA ASN A 208 -13.68 0.69 -2.39
C ASN A 208 -12.60 -0.26 -1.87
N VAL A 209 -11.86 -0.90 -2.80
CA VAL A 209 -10.71 -1.75 -2.48
C VAL A 209 -9.60 -0.89 -1.90
N LEU A 210 -9.27 -1.11 -0.63
CA LEU A 210 -8.09 -0.54 0.01
C LEU A 210 -6.83 -1.20 -0.58
N GLY A 211 -6.00 -0.42 -1.26
CA GLY A 211 -4.76 -0.87 -1.89
C GLY A 211 -4.87 -0.97 -3.41
N SER A 212 -3.72 -1.19 -4.05
CA SER A 212 -3.61 -1.32 -5.51
C SER A 212 -3.24 -2.77 -5.84
N PRO A 213 -4.23 -3.63 -6.11
CA PRO A 213 -4.07 -5.08 -6.22
C PRO A 213 -2.88 -5.54 -7.06
N PRO A 214 -2.57 -4.91 -8.22
CA PRO A 214 -1.47 -5.34 -9.07
C PRO A 214 -0.06 -5.19 -8.48
N TYR A 215 0.10 -4.46 -7.37
CA TYR A 215 1.39 -4.19 -6.73
C TYR A 215 1.51 -4.80 -5.33
N MET A 216 0.43 -5.44 -4.84
CA MET A 216 0.42 -6.08 -3.53
C MET A 216 1.33 -7.31 -3.49
N SER A 217 2.11 -7.42 -2.43
CA SER A 217 2.98 -8.58 -2.21
C SER A 217 2.19 -9.82 -1.74
N PRO A 218 2.72 -11.04 -1.90
CA PRO A 218 2.08 -12.27 -1.42
C PRO A 218 1.65 -12.21 0.04
N GLU A 219 2.52 -11.71 0.94
CA GLU A 219 2.21 -11.57 2.36
C GLU A 219 1.15 -10.52 2.66
N GLN A 220 0.97 -9.51 1.81
CA GLN A 220 -0.17 -8.59 1.94
C GLN A 220 -1.48 -9.26 1.57
N TRP A 221 -1.47 -10.19 0.61
CA TRP A 221 -2.63 -10.97 0.23
C TRP A 221 -3.01 -12.02 1.29
N SER A 222 -2.01 -12.68 1.90
CA SER A 222 -2.24 -13.65 2.97
C SER A 222 -2.53 -12.99 4.33
N GLY A 223 -2.12 -11.73 4.52
CA GLY A 223 -2.25 -11.01 5.79
C GLY A 223 -1.18 -11.40 6.82
N GLU A 224 -0.12 -12.08 6.42
CA GLU A 224 0.90 -12.62 7.31
C GLU A 224 2.27 -11.98 7.07
N GLY A 225 2.98 -11.62 8.13
CA GLY A 225 4.41 -11.31 8.08
C GLY A 225 4.82 -10.08 7.28
N VAL A 226 3.94 -9.08 7.15
CA VAL A 226 4.20 -7.87 6.36
C VAL A 226 5.34 -7.04 6.97
N ASP A 227 6.51 -7.04 6.31
CA ASP A 227 7.67 -6.24 6.68
C ASP A 227 8.12 -5.31 5.52
N TYR A 228 9.31 -4.72 5.60
CA TYR A 228 9.87 -3.81 4.59
C TYR A 228 10.08 -4.47 3.20
N ARG A 229 10.19 -5.80 3.14
CA ARG A 229 10.36 -6.56 1.88
C ARG A 229 9.08 -6.56 1.02
N THR A 230 7.94 -6.22 1.61
CA THR A 230 6.71 -5.88 0.89
C THR A 230 6.93 -4.74 -0.13
N ASP A 231 7.64 -3.68 0.28
CA ASP A 231 7.96 -2.56 -0.60
C ASP A 231 8.96 -2.95 -1.68
N ILE A 232 9.90 -3.86 -1.38
CA ILE A 232 10.85 -4.41 -2.37
C ILE A 232 10.08 -5.13 -3.49
N TYR A 233 9.08 -5.95 -3.12
CA TYR A 233 8.23 -6.62 -4.09
C TYR A 233 7.44 -5.62 -4.96
N ALA A 234 6.79 -4.65 -4.36
CA ALA A 234 6.04 -3.61 -5.08
C ALA A 234 6.94 -2.81 -6.04
N LEU A 235 8.15 -2.46 -5.61
CA LEU A 235 9.15 -1.80 -6.46
C LEU A 235 9.63 -2.70 -7.60
N ALA A 236 9.78 -3.99 -7.38
CA ALA A 236 10.13 -4.94 -8.44
C ALA A 236 8.98 -5.08 -9.47
N VAL A 237 7.71 -5.03 -9.05
CA VAL A 237 6.55 -4.94 -9.98
C VAL A 237 6.62 -3.65 -10.80
N ILE A 238 6.91 -2.52 -10.17
CA ILE A 238 7.06 -1.23 -10.87
C ILE A 238 8.21 -1.28 -11.86
N LEU A 239 9.36 -1.83 -11.48
CA LEU A 239 10.53 -1.99 -12.37
C LEU A 239 10.20 -2.88 -13.57
N PHE A 240 9.56 -4.03 -13.34
CA PHE A 240 9.07 -4.90 -14.40
C PHE A 240 8.17 -4.13 -15.37
N GLN A 241 7.19 -3.38 -14.84
CA GLN A 241 6.27 -2.58 -15.65
C GLN A 241 7.00 -1.48 -16.44
N MET A 242 7.98 -0.81 -15.86
CA MET A 242 8.78 0.20 -16.57
C MET A 242 9.55 -0.42 -17.74
N LEU A 243 10.14 -1.59 -17.54
CA LEU A 243 10.98 -2.25 -18.54
C LEU A 243 10.17 -2.99 -19.62
N THR A 244 8.96 -3.46 -19.30
CA THR A 244 8.14 -4.25 -20.25
C THR A 244 6.92 -3.51 -20.80
N GLY A 245 6.53 -2.39 -20.17
CA GLY A 245 5.27 -1.69 -20.42
C GLY A 245 4.05 -2.40 -19.86
N LYS A 246 4.20 -3.60 -19.26
CA LYS A 246 3.10 -4.44 -18.78
C LYS A 246 3.32 -4.86 -17.34
N LEU A 247 2.23 -5.11 -16.62
CA LEU A 247 2.27 -5.72 -15.30
C LEU A 247 2.66 -7.21 -15.40
N PRO A 248 3.42 -7.77 -14.43
CA PRO A 248 3.74 -9.19 -14.42
C PRO A 248 2.51 -10.08 -14.23
N PHE A 249 1.51 -9.58 -13.50
CA PHE A 249 0.27 -10.27 -13.21
C PHE A 249 -0.92 -9.38 -13.55
N GLN A 250 -1.91 -9.95 -14.24
CA GLN A 250 -3.15 -9.26 -14.65
C GLN A 250 -4.32 -10.22 -14.52
N ALA A 251 -5.40 -9.77 -13.91
CA ALA A 251 -6.62 -10.57 -13.75
C ALA A 251 -7.85 -9.67 -13.69
N ASP A 252 -9.00 -10.23 -14.12
CA ASP A 252 -10.29 -9.54 -14.16
C ASP A 252 -11.02 -9.59 -12.80
N SER A 253 -10.50 -10.34 -11.82
CA SER A 253 -11.10 -10.46 -10.50
C SER A 253 -10.03 -10.44 -9.39
N MET A 254 -10.44 -9.96 -8.20
CA MET A 254 -9.57 -9.93 -7.03
C MET A 254 -9.05 -11.32 -6.62
N PRO A 255 -9.87 -12.39 -6.57
CA PRO A 255 -9.36 -13.72 -6.27
C PRO A 255 -8.34 -14.23 -7.29
N ALA A 256 -8.55 -13.95 -8.58
CA ALA A 256 -7.60 -14.34 -9.62
C ALA A 256 -6.29 -13.54 -9.52
N MET A 257 -6.35 -12.24 -9.19
CA MET A 257 -5.18 -11.41 -8.93
C MET A 257 -4.39 -11.93 -7.72
N MET A 258 -5.07 -12.21 -6.60
CA MET A 258 -4.49 -12.82 -5.41
C MET A 258 -3.80 -14.15 -5.76
N TYR A 259 -4.47 -15.04 -6.47
CA TYR A 259 -3.90 -16.32 -6.90
C TYR A 259 -2.60 -16.15 -7.69
N GLN A 260 -2.58 -15.18 -8.64
CA GLN A 260 -1.39 -14.92 -9.44
C GLN A 260 -0.21 -14.43 -8.58
N HIS A 261 -0.45 -13.50 -7.67
CA HIS A 261 0.59 -13.01 -6.77
C HIS A 261 1.13 -14.08 -5.81
N LEU A 262 0.27 -14.99 -5.34
CA LEU A 262 0.65 -16.06 -4.42
C LEU A 262 1.37 -17.23 -5.11
N THR A 263 0.92 -17.64 -6.31
CA THR A 263 1.29 -18.96 -6.85
C THR A 263 1.89 -18.95 -8.25
N VAL A 264 1.50 -17.98 -9.12
CA VAL A 264 1.97 -18.01 -10.51
C VAL A 264 3.42 -17.54 -10.59
N PRO A 265 4.31 -18.29 -11.27
CA PRO A 265 5.68 -17.86 -11.49
C PRO A 265 5.76 -16.50 -12.21
N VAL A 266 6.82 -15.75 -11.92
CA VAL A 266 7.08 -14.46 -12.60
C VAL A 266 7.32 -14.71 -14.08
N PRO A 267 6.56 -14.06 -14.98
CA PRO A 267 6.76 -14.24 -16.42
C PRO A 267 8.09 -13.64 -16.88
N SER A 268 8.73 -14.22 -17.91
CA SER A 268 9.90 -13.62 -18.53
C SER A 268 9.52 -12.36 -19.32
N ALA A 269 10.44 -11.40 -19.43
CA ALA A 269 10.23 -10.21 -20.27
C ALA A 269 10.01 -10.59 -21.74
N ALA A 270 10.63 -11.67 -22.20
CA ALA A 270 10.44 -12.21 -23.55
C ALA A 270 8.98 -12.60 -23.82
N SER A 271 8.27 -13.16 -22.84
CA SER A 271 6.83 -13.47 -22.96
C SER A 271 5.97 -12.22 -23.10
N MET A 272 6.47 -11.05 -22.67
CA MET A 272 5.82 -9.75 -22.84
C MET A 272 6.21 -9.04 -24.14
N GLY A 273 7.11 -9.64 -24.93
CA GLY A 273 7.60 -9.09 -26.21
C GLY A 273 8.83 -8.17 -26.05
N VAL A 274 9.51 -8.21 -24.93
CA VAL A 274 10.70 -7.39 -24.64
C VAL A 274 11.89 -8.30 -24.34
N SER A 275 13.06 -8.00 -24.95
CA SER A 275 14.31 -8.72 -24.66
C SER A 275 15.09 -7.96 -23.59
N LEU A 276 15.29 -8.60 -22.45
CA LEU A 276 16.18 -8.14 -21.38
C LEU A 276 17.36 -9.11 -21.25
N SER A 277 18.47 -8.63 -20.66
CA SER A 277 19.58 -9.52 -20.33
C SER A 277 19.20 -10.48 -19.20
N PRO A 278 19.77 -11.71 -19.15
CA PRO A 278 19.51 -12.66 -18.06
C PRO A 278 19.79 -12.06 -16.67
N GLU A 279 20.78 -11.17 -16.57
CA GLU A 279 21.17 -10.51 -15.33
C GLU A 279 20.07 -9.56 -14.84
N ILE A 280 19.44 -8.78 -15.73
CA ILE A 280 18.31 -7.90 -15.39
C ILE A 280 17.10 -8.73 -14.98
N GLU A 281 16.78 -9.79 -15.74
CA GLU A 281 15.69 -10.71 -15.39
C GLU A 281 15.90 -11.35 -14.01
N ALA A 282 17.14 -11.78 -13.69
CA ALA A 282 17.47 -12.37 -12.39
C ALA A 282 17.20 -11.38 -11.23
N VAL A 283 17.55 -10.09 -11.39
CA VAL A 283 17.25 -9.05 -10.39
C VAL A 283 15.75 -8.90 -10.18
N ILE A 284 14.97 -8.83 -11.25
CA ILE A 284 13.52 -8.70 -11.19
C ILE A 284 12.90 -9.93 -10.53
N HIS A 285 13.28 -11.14 -10.95
CA HIS A 285 12.75 -12.39 -10.42
C HIS A 285 13.04 -12.54 -8.92
N LYS A 286 14.25 -12.16 -8.47
CA LYS A 286 14.58 -12.14 -7.04
C LYS A 286 13.73 -11.13 -6.27
N GLY A 287 13.52 -9.93 -6.80
CA GLY A 287 12.65 -8.93 -6.18
C GLY A 287 11.18 -9.38 -6.09
N LEU A 288 10.72 -10.19 -7.07
CA LEU A 288 9.36 -10.74 -7.17
C LEU A 288 9.23 -12.16 -6.59
N ALA A 289 10.23 -12.66 -5.87
CA ALA A 289 10.14 -13.96 -5.22
C ALA A 289 8.92 -14.02 -4.28
N LYS A 290 8.25 -15.18 -4.24
CA LYS A 290 7.03 -15.36 -3.46
C LYS A 290 7.33 -15.39 -1.97
N GLU A 291 8.35 -16.14 -1.60
CA GLU A 291 8.81 -16.25 -0.22
C GLU A 291 9.67 -15.04 0.16
N LEU A 292 9.43 -14.51 1.37
CA LEU A 292 10.18 -13.36 1.91
C LEU A 292 11.69 -13.62 1.98
N GLY A 293 12.09 -14.85 2.33
CA GLY A 293 13.50 -15.24 2.47
C GLY A 293 14.27 -15.30 1.16
N ASP A 294 13.58 -15.43 0.02
CA ASP A 294 14.20 -15.51 -1.31
C ASP A 294 14.33 -14.11 -1.97
N ARG A 295 13.78 -13.06 -1.35
CA ARG A 295 13.91 -11.68 -1.83
C ARG A 295 15.24 -11.05 -1.42
N TYR A 296 15.41 -9.80 -1.81
CA TYR A 296 16.51 -8.98 -1.32
C TYR A 296 16.30 -8.61 0.15
N ASP A 297 17.40 -8.60 0.92
CA ASP A 297 17.38 -8.15 2.31
C ASP A 297 17.35 -6.62 2.43
N SER A 298 17.67 -5.88 1.37
CA SER A 298 17.57 -4.43 1.34
C SER A 298 17.43 -3.90 -0.10
N LEU A 299 16.92 -2.66 -0.22
CA LEU A 299 16.84 -1.96 -1.52
C LEU A 299 18.24 -1.61 -2.05
N GLU A 300 19.18 -1.34 -1.17
CA GLU A 300 20.57 -1.07 -1.54
C GLU A 300 21.18 -2.27 -2.28
N GLN A 301 20.93 -3.49 -1.79
CA GLN A 301 21.42 -4.69 -2.47
C GLN A 301 20.76 -4.89 -3.83
N LEU A 302 19.45 -4.64 -3.94
CA LEU A 302 18.75 -4.66 -5.22
C LEU A 302 19.34 -3.65 -6.21
N LEU A 303 19.60 -2.41 -5.75
CA LEU A 303 20.19 -1.35 -6.59
C LEU A 303 21.61 -1.70 -7.05
N ILE A 304 22.42 -2.30 -6.17
CA ILE A 304 23.79 -2.76 -6.52
C ILE A 304 23.72 -3.82 -7.62
N ASP A 305 22.87 -4.81 -7.48
CA ASP A 305 22.77 -5.91 -8.44
C ASP A 305 22.15 -5.44 -9.77
N LEU A 306 21.13 -4.55 -9.71
CA LEU A 306 20.57 -3.91 -10.90
C LEU A 306 21.63 -3.08 -11.66
N GLY A 307 22.41 -2.28 -10.92
CA GLY A 307 23.48 -1.48 -11.51
C GLY A 307 24.55 -2.32 -12.20
N LYS A 308 24.95 -3.45 -11.60
CA LYS A 308 25.87 -4.42 -12.24
C LYS A 308 25.25 -5.01 -13.50
N ALA A 309 23.96 -5.40 -13.45
CA ALA A 309 23.25 -6.00 -14.58
C ALA A 309 23.14 -5.08 -15.80
N ILE A 310 23.14 -3.76 -15.58
CA ILE A 310 23.09 -2.76 -16.66
C ILE A 310 24.48 -2.18 -17.02
N ASN A 311 25.56 -2.77 -16.52
CA ASN A 311 26.96 -2.37 -16.76
C ASN A 311 27.27 -0.90 -16.40
N ARG A 312 26.66 -0.38 -15.33
CA ARG A 312 26.97 0.96 -14.80
C ARG A 312 28.14 0.89 -13.84
N SER A 313 29.27 1.45 -14.26
CA SER A 313 30.48 1.60 -13.44
C SER A 313 30.43 2.78 -12.45
N ASP A 314 29.43 3.65 -12.57
CA ASP A 314 29.20 4.87 -11.75
C ASP A 314 28.50 4.59 -10.41
N LEU A 315 28.26 3.33 -10.08
CA LEU A 315 27.77 2.88 -8.75
C LEU A 315 28.71 3.22 -7.60
N SER A 316 30.00 3.43 -7.87
CA SER A 316 30.94 3.94 -6.86
C SER A 316 30.58 5.34 -6.36
N ALA A 317 29.86 6.16 -7.17
CA ALA A 317 29.31 7.44 -6.74
C ALA A 317 28.04 7.28 -5.86
N VAL A 318 27.27 6.22 -6.04
CA VAL A 318 26.12 5.89 -5.18
C VAL A 318 26.60 5.39 -3.81
N THR A 319 27.68 4.58 -3.80
CA THR A 319 28.28 4.11 -2.55
C THR A 319 29.05 5.20 -1.80
N ASN A 320 29.61 6.22 -2.47
CA ASN A 320 30.47 7.21 -1.82
C ASN A 320 29.78 8.55 -1.49
N ALA A 321 28.74 8.98 -2.22
CA ALA A 321 28.06 10.24 -1.93
C ALA A 321 26.86 10.08 -0.95
N ASP A 322 26.25 8.90 -0.92
CA ASP A 322 25.12 8.60 -0.05
C ASP A 322 25.48 7.67 1.13
N THR A 323 26.65 7.01 1.09
CA THR A 323 27.18 6.27 2.27
C THR A 323 27.77 7.18 3.33
N GLU A 324 28.05 8.44 3.04
CA GLU A 324 28.32 9.41 4.12
C GLU A 324 27.07 9.69 4.97
N TYR A 325 25.87 9.40 4.43
CA TYR A 325 24.60 9.36 5.16
C TYR A 325 24.18 7.93 5.61
N LEU A 326 24.83 6.87 5.12
CA LEU A 326 24.42 5.47 5.33
C LEU A 326 25.07 4.78 6.53
N ILE A 327 26.09 5.39 7.11
CA ILE A 327 26.63 4.96 8.41
C ILE A 327 26.12 5.98 9.40
N PRO A 328 25.24 5.61 10.36
CA PRO A 328 25.15 6.42 11.57
C PRO A 328 26.59 6.55 12.03
N PRO A 329 27.08 7.75 12.41
CA PRO A 329 28.40 7.82 12.98
C PRO A 329 28.40 6.79 14.09
N ASN A 330 29.11 5.71 13.85
CA ASN A 330 29.49 4.82 14.88
C ASN A 330 30.12 5.79 15.88
N LYS A 331 29.36 6.16 16.91
CA LYS A 331 29.96 6.82 18.04
C LYS A 331 31.07 5.89 18.38
N LYS A 332 32.26 6.22 17.83
CA LYS A 332 33.49 5.60 18.30
C LYS A 332 33.32 5.62 19.79
N SER A 333 33.15 4.45 20.34
CA SER A 333 33.39 4.15 21.72
C SER A 333 34.89 4.43 21.92
N SER A 334 35.22 5.67 22.02
CA SER A 334 36.57 6.10 22.27
C SER A 334 36.52 7.56 22.64
N GLU A 335 36.23 7.73 23.85
CA GLU A 335 36.90 8.62 24.76
C GLU A 335 36.39 8.22 26.13
N ILE A 336 36.75 6.98 26.53
CA ILE A 336 37.11 6.75 27.91
C ILE A 336 38.33 7.65 28.08
N PRO A 337 38.24 8.73 28.88
CA PRO A 337 39.39 9.59 29.10
C PRO A 337 40.49 8.70 29.62
N LYS A 338 41.65 8.82 29.05
CA LYS A 338 42.89 8.12 29.29
C LYS A 338 43.41 8.29 30.72
N ALA A 339 42.70 7.86 31.71
CA ALA A 339 43.22 7.65 33.05
C ALA A 339 44.34 6.58 33.05
N ALA A 340 44.28 5.62 32.10
CA ALA A 340 45.34 4.64 31.89
C ALA A 340 46.67 5.25 31.39
N ASP A 341 46.60 6.31 30.58
CA ASP A 341 47.83 6.93 30.03
C ASP A 341 48.55 7.78 31.06
N THR A 342 47.85 8.37 32.04
CA THR A 342 48.46 9.14 33.15
C THR A 342 49.19 8.21 34.12
N VAL A 343 48.64 7.05 34.42
CA VAL A 343 49.31 6.01 35.26
C VAL A 343 50.48 5.34 34.51
N ALA A 344 50.44 5.25 33.19
CA ALA A 344 51.53 4.72 32.38
C ALA A 344 52.78 5.62 32.37
N GLN A 345 52.63 6.93 32.64
CA GLN A 345 53.73 7.90 32.71
C GLN A 345 54.41 7.97 34.07
N LEU A 346 53.87 7.30 35.09
CA LEU A 346 54.50 7.21 36.44
C LEU A 346 55.64 6.19 36.42
N SER A 347 56.73 6.45 37.18
CA SER A 347 57.80 5.49 37.43
C SER A 347 57.27 4.24 38.15
N ALA A 348 57.95 3.11 38.06
CA ALA A 348 57.51 1.87 38.69
C ALA A 348 57.23 2.01 40.19
N SER A 349 58.09 2.76 40.90
CA SER A 349 57.95 3.02 42.34
C SER A 349 56.77 3.96 42.65
N GLN A 350 56.42 4.86 41.75
CA GLN A 350 55.23 5.74 41.89
C GLN A 350 53.96 4.97 41.63
N ARG A 351 53.92 4.05 40.71
CA ARG A 351 52.77 3.15 40.43
C ARG A 351 52.49 2.23 41.63
N GLU A 352 53.55 1.64 42.21
CA GLU A 352 53.41 0.74 43.34
C GLU A 352 52.84 1.48 44.61
N ARG A 353 53.31 2.71 44.87
CA ARG A 353 52.74 3.58 45.93
C ARG A 353 51.35 4.07 45.62
N PHE A 354 51.02 4.30 44.34
CA PHE A 354 49.69 4.65 43.88
C PHE A 354 48.69 3.51 44.14
N TYR A 355 49.05 2.27 43.81
CA TYR A 355 48.20 1.11 44.08
C TYR A 355 48.08 0.78 45.58
N ALA A 356 49.14 0.93 46.34
CA ALA A 356 49.14 0.69 47.79
C ALA A 356 48.18 1.65 48.52
N TYR A 357 48.00 2.88 48.06
CA TYR A 357 47.03 3.83 48.59
C TYR A 357 45.55 3.38 48.32
N PHE A 358 45.31 2.79 47.21
CA PHE A 358 43.93 2.29 46.91
C PHE A 358 43.54 1.11 47.81
N ASP A 359 44.52 0.32 48.28
CA ASP A 359 44.23 -0.82 49.12
C ASP A 359 44.19 -0.45 50.65
N SER A 360 44.88 0.59 51.07
CA SER A 360 45.03 0.93 52.50
C SER A 360 44.25 2.16 52.99
N GLY A 361 43.83 3.09 52.06
CA GLY A 361 43.10 4.29 52.41
C GLY A 361 43.94 5.38 53.15
N GLU A 362 45.26 5.21 53.33
CA GLU A 362 46.13 6.18 53.97
C GLU A 362 46.71 7.20 52.98
N LYS A 363 46.65 8.51 53.32
CA LYS A 363 47.16 9.60 52.49
C LYS A 363 48.69 9.57 52.42
N PRO A 364 49.32 9.56 51.23
CA PRO A 364 50.79 9.62 51.10
C PRO A 364 51.32 11.01 51.51
N GLU A 365 52.39 11.05 52.31
CA GLU A 365 53.07 12.27 52.75
C GLU A 365 53.71 13.14 51.65
N LEU A 366 53.55 12.80 50.39
CA LEU A 366 54.20 13.40 49.24
C LEU A 366 53.42 14.53 48.53
N LEU A 367 52.30 14.98 49.10
CA LEU A 367 51.46 16.02 48.51
C LEU A 367 51.79 17.43 49.08
N THR A 368 53.06 17.81 49.11
CA THR A 368 53.47 19.20 49.44
C THR A 368 53.43 20.11 48.20
N ASP A 369 53.25 19.58 47.00
CA ASP A 369 53.10 20.35 45.79
C ASP A 369 51.61 20.53 45.49
N GLY A 370 51.10 21.77 45.62
CA GLY A 370 49.68 22.11 45.52
C GLY A 370 49.04 21.80 44.15
N HIS A 371 49.85 21.62 43.10
CA HIS A 371 49.36 21.26 41.78
C HIS A 371 49.06 19.75 41.67
N LEU A 372 49.94 18.91 42.21
CA LEU A 372 49.79 17.45 42.28
C LEU A 372 48.63 17.04 43.20
N ALA A 373 48.40 17.76 44.30
CA ALA A 373 47.29 17.54 45.22
C ALA A 373 45.93 17.80 44.53
N LYS A 374 45.86 18.84 43.70
CA LYS A 374 44.63 19.18 42.97
C LYS A 374 44.33 18.16 41.85
N GLU A 375 45.35 17.75 41.10
CA GLU A 375 45.16 16.70 40.07
C GLU A 375 44.75 15.36 40.69
N PHE A 376 45.24 15.05 41.90
CA PHE A 376 44.84 13.84 42.61
C PHE A 376 43.38 13.87 43.07
N LEU A 377 42.91 15.01 43.61
CA LEU A 377 41.52 15.18 44.01
C LEU A 377 40.58 15.12 42.80
N ASP A 378 40.92 15.78 41.72
CA ASP A 378 40.17 15.74 40.46
C ASP A 378 40.11 14.31 39.88
N ALA A 379 41.16 13.50 40.02
CA ALA A 379 41.18 12.10 39.61
C ALA A 379 40.29 11.22 40.53
N GLN A 380 40.27 11.48 41.82
CA GLN A 380 39.43 10.77 42.77
C GLN A 380 37.94 11.03 42.53
N ASP A 381 37.57 12.27 42.29
CA ASP A 381 36.17 12.64 41.95
C ASP A 381 35.70 11.97 40.64
N ARG A 382 36.56 11.90 39.62
CA ARG A 382 36.27 11.21 38.35
C ARG A 382 36.09 9.69 38.55
N ILE A 383 36.86 9.06 39.45
CA ILE A 383 36.71 7.61 39.74
C ILE A 383 35.40 7.35 40.49
N VAL A 384 35.03 8.21 41.45
CA VAL A 384 33.74 8.11 42.14
C VAL A 384 32.58 8.29 41.21
N GLU A 385 32.70 9.26 40.28
CA GLU A 385 31.68 9.51 39.27
C GLU A 385 31.55 8.35 38.29
N ALA A 386 32.68 7.78 37.82
CA ALA A 386 32.70 6.60 36.95
C ALA A 386 32.09 5.35 37.61
N LYS A 387 32.39 5.12 38.95
CA LYS A 387 31.76 4.03 39.70
C LYS A 387 30.25 4.24 39.85
N THR A 388 29.81 5.46 40.07
CA THR A 388 28.40 5.78 40.18
C THR A 388 27.66 5.58 38.83
N GLN A 389 28.31 5.95 37.74
CA GLN A 389 27.78 5.69 36.39
C GLN A 389 27.71 4.21 36.06
N ALA A 390 28.75 3.42 36.46
CA ALA A 390 28.75 1.97 36.26
C ALA A 390 27.61 1.27 37.01
N VAL A 391 27.35 1.65 38.29
CA VAL A 391 26.22 1.11 39.07
C VAL A 391 24.87 1.48 38.41
N LYS A 392 24.73 2.72 37.93
CA LYS A 392 23.52 3.12 37.21
C LYS A 392 23.35 2.33 35.88
N ALA A 393 24.42 2.07 35.17
CA ALA A 393 24.41 1.25 33.97
C ALA A 393 23.97 -0.19 34.24
N ASP A 394 24.48 -0.80 35.33
CA ASP A 394 24.08 -2.15 35.74
C ASP A 394 22.60 -2.24 36.14
N MET A 395 22.10 -1.23 36.86
CA MET A 395 20.67 -1.16 37.16
C MET A 395 19.82 -1.03 35.91
N LEU A 396 20.24 -0.21 34.93
CA LEU A 396 19.53 -0.02 33.67
C LEU A 396 19.51 -1.31 32.85
N VAL A 397 20.61 -2.06 32.86
CA VAL A 397 20.68 -3.38 32.19
C VAL A 397 19.74 -4.39 32.83
N GLN A 398 19.61 -4.40 34.15
CA GLN A 398 18.65 -5.26 34.84
C GLN A 398 17.20 -4.87 34.57
N GLU A 399 16.88 -3.58 34.54
CA GLU A 399 15.54 -3.09 34.16
C GLU A 399 15.21 -3.43 32.70
N LEU A 400 16.19 -3.31 31.80
CA LEU A 400 16.02 -3.65 30.41
C LEU A 400 15.74 -5.16 30.20
N ALA A 401 16.48 -6.00 30.93
CA ALA A 401 16.29 -7.45 30.91
C ALA A 401 14.91 -7.86 31.46
N ALA A 402 14.45 -7.20 32.53
CA ALA A 402 13.12 -7.44 33.07
C ALA A 402 12.01 -6.99 32.08
N ALA A 403 12.19 -5.84 31.43
CA ALA A 403 11.27 -5.34 30.43
C ALA A 403 11.23 -6.24 29.18
N GLN A 404 12.38 -6.77 28.72
CA GLN A 404 12.45 -7.72 27.64
C GLN A 404 11.65 -9.01 27.96
N LYS A 405 11.85 -9.57 29.16
CA LYS A 405 11.12 -10.76 29.59
C LYS A 405 9.60 -10.53 29.62
N GLN A 406 9.16 -9.36 30.12
CA GLN A 406 7.73 -9.02 30.11
C GLN A 406 7.19 -8.86 28.68
N ALA A 407 7.98 -8.30 27.75
CA ALA A 407 7.60 -8.18 26.35
C ALA A 407 7.48 -9.54 25.67
N GLU A 408 8.40 -10.47 25.94
CA GLU A 408 8.35 -11.85 25.44
C GLU A 408 7.10 -12.59 25.93
N GLU A 409 6.78 -12.47 27.24
CA GLU A 409 5.57 -13.09 27.82
C GLU A 409 4.28 -12.47 27.22
N ALA A 410 4.26 -11.16 26.96
CA ALA A 410 3.15 -10.49 26.32
C ALA A 410 2.99 -10.93 24.85
N GLN A 411 4.11 -11.08 24.14
CA GLN A 411 4.14 -11.56 22.76
C GLN A 411 3.62 -12.99 22.65
N GLN A 412 4.05 -13.87 23.57
CA GLN A 412 3.57 -15.26 23.61
C GLN A 412 2.04 -15.34 23.83
N LYS A 413 1.50 -14.56 24.78
CA LYS A 413 0.05 -14.48 25.00
C LYS A 413 -0.70 -13.92 23.80
N ALA A 414 -0.11 -12.97 23.06
CA ALA A 414 -0.71 -12.43 21.85
C ALA A 414 -0.75 -13.48 20.73
N ILE A 415 0.30 -14.31 20.59
CA ILE A 415 0.35 -15.41 19.64
C ILE A 415 -0.76 -16.44 19.95
N GLU A 416 -0.88 -16.87 21.21
CA GLU A 416 -1.93 -17.83 21.60
C GLU A 416 -3.35 -17.27 21.40
N ALA A 417 -3.56 -15.99 21.68
CA ALA A 417 -4.84 -15.33 21.42
C ALA A 417 -5.15 -15.27 19.91
N LYS A 418 -4.14 -14.98 19.09
CA LYS A 418 -4.25 -14.97 17.63
C LYS A 418 -4.65 -16.35 17.09
N GLU A 419 -3.96 -17.41 17.51
CA GLU A 419 -4.27 -18.78 17.08
C GLU A 419 -5.71 -19.21 17.42
N ARG A 420 -6.22 -18.79 18.59
CA ARG A 420 -7.63 -19.04 18.97
C ARG A 420 -8.60 -18.32 18.04
N ILE A 421 -8.34 -17.06 17.76
CA ILE A 421 -9.17 -16.25 16.85
C ILE A 421 -9.14 -16.85 15.44
N GLU A 422 -7.98 -17.25 14.95
CA GLU A 422 -7.85 -17.88 13.62
C GLU A 422 -8.62 -19.21 13.52
N ALA A 423 -8.58 -20.02 14.58
CA ALA A 423 -9.34 -21.26 14.62
C ALA A 423 -10.87 -21.01 14.63
N ASP A 424 -11.32 -19.97 15.32
CA ASP A 424 -12.75 -19.59 15.34
C ASP A 424 -13.21 -19.02 14.00
N VAL A 425 -12.39 -18.17 13.38
CA VAL A 425 -12.66 -17.61 12.05
C VAL A 425 -12.71 -18.71 11.00
N ARG A 426 -11.77 -19.67 11.04
CA ARG A 426 -11.76 -20.81 10.11
C ARG A 426 -13.07 -21.60 10.21
N ARG A 427 -13.54 -21.92 11.42
CA ARG A 427 -14.83 -22.61 11.63
C ARG A 427 -16.01 -21.82 11.08
N GLN A 428 -16.04 -20.51 11.28
CA GLN A 428 -17.11 -19.66 10.75
C GLN A 428 -17.09 -19.59 9.22
N VAL A 429 -15.92 -19.50 8.61
CA VAL A 429 -15.76 -19.49 7.15
C VAL A 429 -16.19 -20.83 6.54
N GLU A 430 -15.80 -21.95 7.13
CA GLU A 430 -16.23 -23.28 6.69
C GLU A 430 -17.76 -23.44 6.74
N ALA A 431 -18.40 -23.05 7.84
CA ALA A 431 -19.84 -23.09 7.99
C ALA A 431 -20.58 -22.19 6.97
N GLU A 432 -20.06 -21.00 6.71
CA GLU A 432 -20.66 -20.07 5.73
C GLU A 432 -20.46 -20.58 4.29
N MET A 433 -19.32 -21.19 3.99
CA MET A 433 -19.06 -21.84 2.69
C MET A 433 -20.02 -22.99 2.45
N GLU A 434 -20.26 -23.86 3.45
CA GLU A 434 -21.24 -24.95 3.34
C GLU A 434 -22.65 -24.39 3.08
N ARG A 435 -23.04 -23.30 3.77
CA ARG A 435 -24.33 -22.64 3.54
C ARG A 435 -24.45 -22.08 2.12
N ILE A 436 -23.42 -21.40 1.60
CA ILE A 436 -23.42 -20.85 0.23
C ILE A 436 -23.52 -21.96 -0.81
N VAL A 437 -22.81 -23.07 -0.62
CA VAL A 437 -22.86 -24.25 -1.51
C VAL A 437 -24.26 -24.85 -1.50
N ALA A 438 -24.88 -25.04 -0.31
CA ALA A 438 -26.24 -25.56 -0.20
C ALA A 438 -27.29 -24.65 -0.85
N GLU A 439 -27.19 -23.32 -0.65
CA GLU A 439 -28.07 -22.37 -1.32
C GLU A 439 -27.87 -22.34 -2.85
N GLY A 440 -26.64 -22.51 -3.32
CA GLY A 440 -26.31 -22.62 -4.74
C GLY A 440 -26.94 -23.88 -5.36
N GLN A 441 -26.81 -25.02 -4.69
CA GLN A 441 -27.43 -26.29 -5.14
C GLN A 441 -28.94 -26.19 -5.19
N ALA A 442 -29.58 -25.65 -4.15
CA ALA A 442 -31.03 -25.47 -4.12
C ALA A 442 -31.56 -24.57 -5.25
N LYS A 443 -30.82 -23.49 -5.59
CA LYS A 443 -31.16 -22.62 -6.74
C LYS A 443 -31.04 -23.34 -8.07
N HIS A 444 -29.98 -24.13 -8.26
CA HIS A 444 -29.80 -24.93 -9.48
C HIS A 444 -30.88 -25.99 -9.66
N GLU A 445 -31.28 -26.69 -8.56
CA GLU A 445 -32.36 -27.65 -8.60
C GLU A 445 -33.71 -26.99 -8.92
N ALA A 446 -34.01 -25.84 -8.33
CA ALA A 446 -35.25 -25.10 -8.61
C ALA A 446 -35.28 -24.61 -10.08
N GLU A 447 -34.18 -24.14 -10.61
CA GLU A 447 -34.08 -23.72 -12.02
C GLU A 447 -34.23 -24.92 -12.98
N ALA A 448 -33.61 -26.06 -12.69
CA ALA A 448 -33.77 -27.29 -13.45
C ALA A 448 -35.21 -27.78 -13.47
N GLN A 449 -35.91 -27.73 -12.33
CA GLN A 449 -37.33 -28.08 -12.24
C GLN A 449 -38.21 -27.13 -13.07
N ARG A 450 -37.93 -25.83 -13.03
CA ARG A 450 -38.64 -24.82 -13.86
C ARG A 450 -38.45 -25.08 -15.35
N LEU A 451 -37.22 -25.30 -15.81
CA LEU A 451 -36.91 -25.64 -17.19
C LEU A 451 -37.56 -26.93 -17.64
N ALA A 452 -37.55 -27.97 -16.82
CA ALA A 452 -38.24 -29.21 -17.11
C ALA A 452 -39.76 -28.99 -17.27
N GLY A 453 -40.41 -28.20 -16.44
CA GLY A 453 -41.80 -27.80 -16.55
C GLY A 453 -42.11 -27.00 -17.85
N GLU A 454 -41.23 -26.10 -18.24
CA GLU A 454 -41.36 -25.34 -19.50
C GLU A 454 -41.26 -26.26 -20.74
N VAL A 455 -40.34 -27.22 -20.73
CA VAL A 455 -40.18 -28.23 -21.80
C VAL A 455 -41.43 -29.10 -21.94
N GLU A 456 -41.97 -29.60 -20.79
CA GLU A 456 -43.19 -30.40 -20.82
C GLU A 456 -44.43 -29.60 -21.31
N ALA A 457 -44.55 -28.34 -20.88
CA ALA A 457 -45.61 -27.45 -21.34
C ALA A 457 -45.51 -27.18 -22.85
N ARG A 458 -44.32 -26.99 -23.38
CA ARG A 458 -44.04 -26.79 -24.81
C ARG A 458 -44.41 -28.04 -25.62
N LYS A 459 -44.05 -29.22 -25.13
CA LYS A 459 -44.42 -30.51 -25.76
C LYS A 459 -45.94 -30.68 -25.87
N LYS A 460 -46.67 -30.42 -24.77
CA LYS A 460 -48.16 -30.46 -24.78
C LYS A 460 -48.78 -29.46 -25.72
N ALA A 461 -48.19 -28.24 -25.82
CA ALA A 461 -48.68 -27.24 -26.75
C ALA A 461 -48.45 -27.68 -28.23
N GLU A 462 -47.32 -28.30 -28.51
CA GLU A 462 -47.00 -28.81 -29.84
C GLU A 462 -47.90 -29.98 -30.25
N GLU A 463 -48.16 -30.92 -29.34
CA GLU A 463 -49.12 -32.05 -29.53
C GLU A 463 -50.53 -31.48 -29.82
N ARG A 464 -50.97 -30.47 -29.09
CA ARG A 464 -52.28 -29.82 -29.30
C ARG A 464 -52.36 -29.08 -30.61
N ALA A 465 -51.25 -28.38 -31.03
CA ALA A 465 -51.17 -27.72 -32.31
C ALA A 465 -51.24 -28.74 -33.48
N ASN A 466 -50.56 -29.86 -33.37
CA ASN A 466 -50.61 -30.94 -34.35
C ASN A 466 -52.00 -31.56 -34.46
N TYR A 467 -52.67 -31.81 -33.32
CA TYR A 467 -54.05 -32.29 -33.31
C TYR A 467 -55.00 -31.30 -34.01
N LEU A 468 -54.90 -30.00 -33.73
CA LEU A 468 -55.73 -28.96 -34.38
C LEU A 468 -55.44 -28.84 -35.86
N ALA A 469 -54.19 -28.98 -36.31
CA ALA A 469 -53.81 -28.96 -37.71
C ALA A 469 -54.39 -30.19 -38.48
N GLN A 470 -54.38 -31.38 -37.85
CA GLN A 470 -55.01 -32.55 -38.45
C GLN A 470 -56.54 -32.39 -38.59
N ALA A 471 -57.19 -31.91 -37.53
CA ALA A 471 -58.64 -31.64 -37.54
C ALA A 471 -59.02 -30.59 -38.61
N ALA A 472 -58.23 -29.56 -38.79
CA ALA A 472 -58.44 -28.53 -39.82
C ALA A 472 -58.27 -29.14 -41.24
N LEU A 473 -57.31 -30.02 -41.46
CA LEU A 473 -57.07 -30.68 -42.71
C LEU A 473 -58.25 -31.64 -43.06
N GLU A 474 -58.76 -32.36 -42.07
CA GLU A 474 -59.96 -33.23 -42.24
C GLU A 474 -61.22 -32.39 -42.58
N ALA A 475 -61.47 -31.30 -41.87
CA ALA A 475 -62.57 -30.39 -42.16
C ALA A 475 -62.43 -29.78 -43.59
N GLN A 476 -61.24 -29.44 -44.02
CA GLN A 476 -61.02 -28.93 -45.40
C GLN A 476 -61.29 -30.01 -46.43
N ARG A 477 -60.92 -31.26 -46.23
CA ARG A 477 -61.22 -32.40 -47.11
C ARG A 477 -62.77 -32.65 -47.19
N GLN A 478 -63.45 -32.55 -46.05
CA GLN A 478 -64.91 -32.71 -46.03
C GLN A 478 -65.60 -31.57 -46.80
N ALA A 479 -65.20 -30.33 -46.63
CA ALA A 479 -65.71 -29.15 -47.35
C ALA A 479 -65.44 -29.24 -48.83
N GLU A 480 -64.28 -29.72 -49.27
CA GLU A 480 -64.00 -29.98 -50.71
C GLU A 480 -64.89 -31.10 -51.27
N SER A 481 -65.10 -32.17 -50.54
CA SER A 481 -66.00 -33.25 -50.92
C SER A 481 -67.43 -32.78 -51.08
N GLU A 482 -67.95 -32.01 -50.13
CA GLU A 482 -69.30 -31.41 -50.22
C GLU A 482 -69.42 -30.46 -51.44
N ARG A 483 -68.37 -29.67 -51.68
CA ARG A 483 -68.36 -28.74 -52.80
C ARG A 483 -68.42 -29.50 -54.16
N LYS A 484 -67.64 -30.56 -54.29
CA LYS A 484 -67.68 -31.42 -55.51
C LYS A 484 -69.08 -32.08 -55.69
N GLN A 485 -69.68 -32.52 -54.59
CA GLN A 485 -70.98 -33.09 -54.62
C GLN A 485 -72.09 -32.09 -55.08
N ARG A 486 -72.04 -30.86 -54.57
CA ARG A 486 -72.90 -29.75 -54.96
C ARG A 486 -72.71 -29.37 -56.43
N GLU A 487 -71.46 -29.34 -56.89
CA GLU A 487 -71.16 -29.08 -58.34
C GLU A 487 -71.70 -30.19 -59.25
N GLN A 488 -71.59 -31.49 -58.84
CA GLN A 488 -72.19 -32.60 -59.54
C GLN A 488 -73.72 -32.56 -59.57
N GLU A 489 -74.33 -32.21 -58.41
CA GLU A 489 -75.79 -32.06 -58.35
C GLU A 489 -76.32 -30.90 -59.23
N SER A 490 -75.54 -29.78 -59.30
CA SER A 490 -75.86 -28.64 -60.14
C SER A 490 -75.75 -29.02 -61.64
N GLN A 491 -74.68 -29.72 -62.01
CA GLN A 491 -74.51 -30.22 -63.43
C GLN A 491 -75.63 -31.21 -63.78
N GLN A 492 -76.07 -32.11 -62.91
CA GLN A 492 -77.16 -33.00 -63.10
C GLN A 492 -78.51 -32.25 -63.29
N ARG A 493 -78.73 -31.17 -62.49
CA ARG A 493 -79.93 -30.31 -62.68
C ARG A 493 -79.94 -29.58 -64.00
N GLU A 494 -78.78 -29.04 -64.46
CA GLU A 494 -78.68 -28.40 -65.78
C GLU A 494 -78.87 -29.38 -66.92
N LEU A 495 -78.38 -30.60 -66.82
CA LEU A 495 -78.63 -31.66 -67.80
C LEU A 495 -80.13 -32.05 -67.84
N HIS A 496 -80.81 -32.15 -66.69
CA HIS A 496 -82.23 -32.43 -66.65
C HIS A 496 -83.13 -31.30 -67.18
N GLU A 497 -82.72 -30.04 -67.01
CA GLU A 497 -83.42 -28.88 -67.58
C GLU A 497 -83.18 -28.78 -69.11
N GLY A 498 -81.97 -29.15 -69.59
CA GLY A 498 -81.65 -29.18 -71.04
C GLY A 498 -82.40 -30.29 -71.84
N VAL A 499 -82.83 -31.34 -71.18
CA VAL A 499 -83.64 -32.46 -71.84
C VAL A 499 -85.14 -32.12 -71.83
N ARG A 500 -85.58 -31.05 -71.10
CA ARG A 500 -86.97 -30.58 -71.07
C ARG A 500 -87.25 -29.42 -72.00
N ARG A 501 -86.23 -28.92 -72.74
CA ARG A 501 -86.40 -27.97 -73.83
C ARG A 501 -86.17 -28.73 -75.19
#